data_8e04615b8be7fc922aff823b83a3c77f
#
_entry.id   8e04615b8be7fc922aff823b83a3c77f
#
_cell.length_a   1.000
_cell.length_b   1.000
_cell.length_c   1.000
_cell.angle_alpha   90.00
_cell.angle_beta   90.00
_cell.angle_gamma   90.00
#
_symmetry.space_group_name_H-M   'P 1'
#
loop_
_entity.id
_entity.type
_entity.pdbx_description
1 polymer ?
#
loop_
_entity_poly.entity_id
_entity_poly.type
_entity_poly.pdbx_seq_one_letter_code
_entity_poly.pdbx_strand_id
1 'polypeptide(L)'
;MDDGARVAVLSVHTSPLDQPGVGDSGGMNVYVRAVAERLAGRGVAVDVFTRCRGGVDHEVKTLAPGIRVVSVKAGPCAVVPKADLPRFLPEFLGGVLRVAHEDGRGYDIVHSHYWLSGWVGRAMRTALAVPLVASFHTLGKVKNYSLARGEGPETDLRLAAEQAVIDDADRILAPTPTEAAQLVGLYG
;
A
#
# COMPACT_ATOMS: atom_id res chain seq x y z
N MET A 1 8.58 -18.96 22.37
CA MET A 1 9.17 -17.67 21.94
C MET A 1 7.99 -16.82 21.55
N ASP A 2 7.86 -15.68 22.23
CA ASP A 2 6.80 -14.72 21.93
C ASP A 2 7.08 -14.19 20.52
N ASP A 3 6.29 -14.67 19.57
CA ASP A 3 6.41 -14.28 18.17
C ASP A 3 5.74 -12.90 18.06
N GLY A 4 6.55 -11.85 18.21
CA GLY A 4 6.09 -10.46 18.18
C GLY A 4 5.19 -10.17 16.97
N ALA A 5 4.32 -9.16 17.09
CA ALA A 5 3.36 -8.80 16.04
C ALA A 5 4.03 -8.62 14.67
N ARG A 6 3.33 -9.01 13.60
CA ARG A 6 3.80 -8.92 12.22
C ARG A 6 2.82 -8.16 11.33
N VAL A 7 3.32 -7.17 10.60
CA VAL A 7 2.51 -6.28 9.75
C VAL A 7 2.88 -6.46 8.28
N ALA A 8 1.87 -6.71 7.43
CA ALA A 8 2.00 -6.61 5.99
C ALA A 8 1.70 -5.18 5.56
N VAL A 9 2.70 -4.45 5.10
CA VAL A 9 2.56 -3.11 4.52
C VAL A 9 2.46 -3.23 3.01
N LEU A 10 1.39 -2.69 2.42
CA LEU A 10 1.19 -2.72 0.97
C LEU A 10 1.50 -1.36 0.35
N SER A 11 2.45 -1.33 -0.58
CA SER A 11 2.85 -0.16 -1.36
C SER A 11 3.07 -0.57 -2.82
N VAL A 12 1.96 -0.81 -3.56
CA VAL A 12 1.96 -1.43 -4.90
C VAL A 12 2.82 -0.68 -5.90
N HIS A 13 2.62 0.63 -6.04
CA HIS A 13 3.18 1.42 -7.15
C HIS A 13 4.51 2.09 -6.86
N THR A 14 4.99 2.03 -5.62
CA THR A 14 6.25 2.68 -5.20
C THR A 14 6.90 1.91 -4.06
N SER A 15 8.23 1.91 -3.99
CA SER A 15 9.01 1.16 -3.02
C SER A 15 9.66 2.09 -1.99
N PRO A 16 9.71 1.73 -0.70
CA PRO A 16 10.47 2.49 0.30
C PRO A 16 11.99 2.48 0.05
N LEU A 17 12.46 1.67 -0.91
CA LEU A 17 13.85 1.65 -1.37
C LEU A 17 14.12 2.68 -2.47
N ASP A 18 13.09 3.23 -3.09
CA ASP A 18 13.26 4.20 -4.16
C ASP A 18 13.75 5.55 -3.61
N GLN A 19 14.59 6.21 -4.38
CA GLN A 19 15.02 7.56 -4.05
C GLN A 19 13.84 8.53 -4.14
N PRO A 20 13.54 9.28 -3.06
CA PRO A 20 12.49 10.31 -3.11
C PRO A 20 12.79 11.37 -4.18
N GLY A 21 11.74 11.82 -4.88
CA GLY A 21 11.86 12.83 -5.94
C GLY A 21 12.11 12.27 -7.34
N VAL A 22 12.18 10.93 -7.51
CA VAL A 22 12.34 10.29 -8.82
C VAL A 22 11.06 9.55 -9.21
N GLY A 23 10.47 9.90 -10.35
CA GLY A 23 9.21 9.31 -10.82
C GLY A 23 8.05 9.52 -9.85
N ASP A 24 7.33 8.46 -9.51
CA ASP A 24 6.24 8.48 -8.52
C ASP A 24 6.72 8.42 -7.06
N SER A 25 8.04 8.43 -6.84
CA SER A 25 8.64 8.30 -5.51
C SER A 25 8.68 9.65 -4.81
N GLY A 26 7.83 9.84 -3.82
CA GLY A 26 7.67 11.12 -3.12
C GLY A 26 7.42 10.95 -1.62
N GLY A 27 6.63 11.82 -1.04
CA GLY A 27 6.31 11.83 0.39
C GLY A 27 5.76 10.52 0.92
N MET A 28 5.02 9.76 0.10
CA MET A 28 4.50 8.45 0.49
C MET A 28 5.62 7.44 0.80
N ASN A 29 6.68 7.40 0.02
CA ASN A 29 7.81 6.48 0.25
C ASN A 29 8.51 6.78 1.56
N VAL A 30 8.74 8.07 1.83
CA VAL A 30 9.33 8.53 3.10
C VAL A 30 8.43 8.15 4.28
N TYR A 31 7.12 8.34 4.14
CA TYR A 31 6.14 7.98 5.15
C TYR A 31 6.12 6.46 5.41
N VAL A 32 6.00 5.64 4.37
CA VAL A 32 6.01 4.17 4.47
C VAL A 32 7.26 3.69 5.18
N ARG A 33 8.43 4.20 4.78
CA ARG A 33 9.70 3.88 5.41
C ARG A 33 9.73 4.25 6.89
N ALA A 34 9.34 5.48 7.22
CA ALA A 34 9.34 5.98 8.60
C ALA A 34 8.38 5.19 9.51
N VAL A 35 7.19 4.81 9.00
CA VAL A 35 6.24 3.97 9.74
C VAL A 35 6.84 2.58 9.98
N ALA A 36 7.42 1.95 8.94
CA ALA A 36 8.06 0.64 9.08
C ALA A 36 9.19 0.65 10.12
N GLU A 37 10.08 1.67 10.07
CA GLU A 37 11.17 1.83 11.04
C GLU A 37 10.65 2.04 12.48
N ARG A 38 9.56 2.80 12.65
CA ARG A 38 8.93 3.02 13.97
C ARG A 38 8.27 1.77 14.53
N LEU A 39 7.64 0.96 13.69
CA LEU A 39 7.07 -0.32 14.09
C LEU A 39 8.18 -1.33 14.47
N ALA A 40 9.20 -1.46 13.63
CA ALA A 40 10.33 -2.34 13.92
C ALA A 40 11.07 -1.96 15.21
N GLY A 41 11.23 -0.67 15.47
CA GLY A 41 11.79 -0.15 16.72
C GLY A 41 10.94 -0.47 17.97
N ARG A 42 9.73 -0.98 17.79
CA ARG A 42 8.84 -1.50 18.86
C ARG A 42 8.75 -3.02 18.90
N GLY A 43 9.61 -3.70 18.16
CA GLY A 43 9.64 -5.17 18.09
C GLY A 43 8.62 -5.79 17.14
N VAL A 44 7.97 -4.98 16.28
CA VAL A 44 7.03 -5.47 15.26
C VAL A 44 7.81 -5.85 14.00
N ALA A 45 7.62 -7.07 13.48
CA ALA A 45 8.16 -7.47 12.19
C ALA A 45 7.33 -6.84 11.06
N VAL A 46 8.01 -6.25 10.06
CA VAL A 46 7.35 -5.53 8.96
C VAL A 46 7.80 -6.07 7.61
N ASP A 47 6.85 -6.50 6.80
CA ASP A 47 7.09 -6.82 5.40
C ASP A 47 6.40 -5.77 4.51
N VAL A 48 7.20 -5.04 3.74
CA VAL A 48 6.68 -4.07 2.77
C VAL A 48 6.62 -4.72 1.40
N PHE A 49 5.41 -4.96 0.93
CA PHE A 49 5.16 -5.51 -0.40
C PHE A 49 5.06 -4.42 -1.45
N THR A 50 5.84 -4.54 -2.50
CA THR A 50 5.81 -3.63 -3.65
C THR A 50 5.84 -4.42 -4.95
N ARG A 51 5.31 -3.84 -6.03
CA ARG A 51 5.37 -4.49 -7.34
C ARG A 51 6.79 -4.44 -7.91
N CYS A 52 7.23 -5.55 -8.51
CA CYS A 52 8.49 -5.60 -9.26
C CYS A 52 8.48 -4.55 -10.41
N ARG A 53 9.51 -3.68 -10.43
CA ARG A 53 9.69 -2.63 -11.46
C ARG A 53 11.04 -2.71 -12.16
N GLY A 54 11.78 -3.76 -11.94
CA GLY A 54 13.10 -4.09 -12.46
C GLY A 54 13.75 -5.10 -11.52
N GLY A 55 14.68 -5.90 -12.00
CA GLY A 55 15.34 -6.93 -11.21
C GLY A 55 14.63 -8.29 -11.25
N VAL A 56 14.76 -9.05 -10.17
CA VAL A 56 14.28 -10.43 -10.06
C VAL A 56 12.89 -10.46 -9.42
N ASP A 57 12.06 -11.38 -9.90
CA ASP A 57 10.78 -11.71 -9.27
C ASP A 57 11.00 -12.25 -7.85
N HIS A 58 10.13 -11.85 -6.91
CA HIS A 58 10.18 -12.22 -5.50
C HIS A 58 11.50 -11.88 -4.77
N GLU A 59 12.19 -10.82 -5.23
CA GLU A 59 13.37 -10.35 -4.53
C GLU A 59 12.98 -9.83 -3.13
N VAL A 60 13.64 -10.37 -2.10
CA VAL A 60 13.50 -9.91 -0.72
C VAL A 60 14.75 -9.15 -0.32
N LYS A 61 14.59 -7.90 0.06
CA LYS A 61 15.68 -7.03 0.56
C LYS A 61 15.42 -6.65 2.01
N THR A 62 16.43 -6.78 2.85
CA THR A 62 16.37 -6.24 4.22
C THR A 62 16.63 -4.74 4.16
N LEU A 63 15.65 -3.94 4.60
CA LEU A 63 15.80 -2.48 4.69
C LEU A 63 16.49 -2.09 6.00
N ALA A 64 16.11 -2.74 7.09
CA ALA A 64 16.67 -2.60 8.42
C ALA A 64 16.34 -3.86 9.26
N PRO A 65 16.92 -4.06 10.46
CA PRO A 65 16.51 -5.15 11.34
C PRO A 65 14.98 -5.14 11.56
N GLY A 66 14.33 -6.28 11.32
CA GLY A 66 12.89 -6.43 11.45
C GLY A 66 12.06 -5.89 10.26
N ILE A 67 12.69 -5.36 9.19
CA ILE A 67 11.99 -4.83 8.02
C ILE A 67 12.48 -5.50 6.74
N ARG A 68 11.59 -6.17 6.03
CA ARG A 68 11.86 -6.72 4.70
C ARG A 68 11.05 -5.94 3.65
N VAL A 69 11.64 -5.73 2.49
CA VAL A 69 10.94 -5.25 1.29
C VAL A 69 10.86 -6.40 0.30
N VAL A 70 9.65 -6.79 -0.03
CA VAL A 70 9.34 -7.92 -0.90
C VAL A 70 8.84 -7.41 -2.24
N SER A 71 9.61 -7.65 -3.29
CA SER A 71 9.23 -7.35 -4.67
C SER A 71 8.35 -8.46 -5.21
N VAL A 72 7.11 -8.15 -5.56
CA VAL A 72 6.14 -9.11 -6.10
C VAL A 72 5.96 -8.88 -7.59
N LYS A 73 6.12 -9.92 -8.39
CA LYS A 73 5.78 -9.87 -9.81
C LYS A 73 4.27 -9.75 -9.99
N ALA A 74 3.88 -8.73 -10.76
CA ALA A 74 2.52 -8.52 -11.20
C ALA A 74 2.58 -7.77 -12.53
N GLY A 75 2.33 -8.46 -13.61
CA GLY A 75 2.62 -8.02 -14.97
C GLY A 75 4.13 -7.97 -15.25
N PRO A 76 4.59 -7.10 -16.17
CA PRO A 76 6.01 -6.99 -16.49
C PRO A 76 6.81 -6.41 -15.30
N CYS A 77 8.00 -6.99 -15.01
CA CYS A 77 8.96 -6.41 -14.08
C CYS A 77 9.63 -5.16 -14.69
N ALA A 78 8.84 -4.13 -14.94
CA ALA A 78 9.25 -2.86 -15.53
C ALA A 78 8.39 -1.72 -14.96
N VAL A 79 8.79 -0.49 -15.19
CA VAL A 79 7.93 0.67 -14.89
C VAL A 79 6.69 0.60 -15.78
N VAL A 80 5.52 0.71 -15.17
CA VAL A 80 4.21 0.68 -15.82
C VAL A 80 3.49 1.98 -15.46
N PRO A 81 2.80 2.64 -16.41
CA PRO A 81 1.98 3.81 -16.10
C PRO A 81 0.98 3.50 -14.99
N LYS A 82 0.82 4.42 -14.05
CA LYS A 82 -0.05 4.23 -12.88
C LYS A 82 -1.49 3.88 -13.25
N ALA A 83 -2.00 4.45 -14.35
CA ALA A 83 -3.33 4.15 -14.88
C ALA A 83 -3.52 2.70 -15.32
N ASP A 84 -2.43 2.01 -15.65
CA ASP A 84 -2.44 0.61 -16.09
C ASP A 84 -2.30 -0.39 -14.93
N LEU A 85 -1.93 0.06 -13.75
CA LEU A 85 -1.69 -0.83 -12.61
C LEU A 85 -2.91 -1.61 -12.11
N PRO A 86 -4.15 -1.10 -12.20
CA PRO A 86 -5.33 -1.84 -11.72
C PRO A 86 -5.44 -3.25 -12.29
N ARG A 87 -5.08 -3.47 -13.55
CA ARG A 87 -5.16 -4.79 -14.21
C ARG A 87 -4.23 -5.85 -13.60
N PHE A 88 -3.19 -5.43 -12.88
CA PHE A 88 -2.20 -6.33 -12.27
C PHE A 88 -2.44 -6.56 -10.77
N LEU A 89 -3.42 -5.92 -10.15
CA LEU A 89 -3.68 -6.06 -8.72
C LEU A 89 -4.06 -7.49 -8.30
N PRO A 90 -4.83 -8.26 -9.11
CA PRO A 90 -5.10 -9.66 -8.77
C PRO A 90 -3.83 -10.53 -8.75
N GLU A 91 -2.92 -10.32 -9.71
CA GLU A 91 -1.64 -11.03 -9.75
C GLU A 91 -0.74 -10.64 -8.57
N PHE A 92 -0.72 -9.35 -8.23
CA PHE A 92 0.00 -8.85 -7.06
C PHE A 92 -0.52 -9.47 -5.76
N LEU A 93 -1.85 -9.52 -5.57
CA LEU A 93 -2.49 -10.18 -4.44
C LEU A 93 -2.06 -11.65 -4.33
N GLY A 94 -2.13 -12.39 -5.45
CA GLY A 94 -1.71 -13.80 -5.49
C GLY A 94 -0.26 -14.00 -5.06
N GLY A 95 0.65 -13.11 -5.48
CA GLY A 95 2.05 -13.11 -5.08
C GLY A 95 2.24 -12.82 -3.59
N VAL A 96 1.53 -11.84 -3.04
CA VAL A 96 1.59 -11.53 -1.60
C VAL A 96 1.09 -12.68 -0.75
N LEU A 97 -0.06 -13.28 -1.12
CA LEU A 97 -0.62 -14.41 -0.40
C LEU A 97 0.29 -15.65 -0.45
N ARG A 98 0.96 -15.88 -1.58
CA ARG A 98 1.95 -16.95 -1.71
C ARG A 98 3.13 -16.76 -0.74
N VAL A 99 3.72 -15.55 -0.69
CA VAL A 99 4.80 -15.24 0.25
C VAL A 99 4.34 -15.42 1.70
N ALA A 100 3.13 -14.97 2.03
CA ALA A 100 2.54 -15.16 3.36
C ALA A 100 2.40 -16.64 3.73
N HIS A 101 2.03 -17.48 2.76
CA HIS A 101 1.88 -18.92 2.95
C HIS A 101 3.25 -19.63 3.09
N GLU A 102 4.22 -19.30 2.21
CA GLU A 102 5.56 -19.90 2.20
C GLU A 102 6.35 -19.57 3.47
N ASP A 103 6.20 -18.39 4.04
CA ASP A 103 6.81 -17.98 5.30
C ASP A 103 6.27 -18.77 6.51
N GLY A 104 5.09 -19.40 6.39
CA GLY A 104 4.45 -20.19 7.45
C GLY A 104 4.03 -19.37 8.69
N ARG A 105 4.27 -18.07 8.70
CA ARG A 105 3.87 -17.12 9.73
C ARG A 105 2.83 -16.17 9.15
N GLY A 106 1.67 -16.09 9.79
CA GLY A 106 0.63 -15.15 9.41
C GLY A 106 1.03 -13.68 9.62
N TYR A 107 0.16 -12.79 9.20
CA TYR A 107 0.18 -11.38 9.57
C TYR A 107 -0.92 -11.11 10.57
N ASP A 108 -0.68 -10.16 11.49
CA ASP A 108 -1.68 -9.71 12.45
C ASP A 108 -2.47 -8.51 11.93
N ILE A 109 -1.87 -7.73 11.01
CA ILE A 109 -2.46 -6.52 10.44
C ILE A 109 -1.99 -6.39 8.98
N VAL A 110 -2.88 -5.91 8.11
CA VAL A 110 -2.56 -5.36 6.80
C VAL A 110 -2.64 -3.84 6.87
N HIS A 111 -1.56 -3.13 6.48
CA HIS A 111 -1.55 -1.68 6.35
C HIS A 111 -1.33 -1.28 4.89
N SER A 112 -2.35 -0.74 4.26
CA SER A 112 -2.31 -0.35 2.86
C SER A 112 -2.05 1.15 2.68
N HIS A 113 -1.23 1.49 1.69
CA HIS A 113 -0.91 2.86 1.32
C HIS A 113 -1.37 3.15 -0.10
N TYR A 114 -2.25 4.15 -0.25
CA TYR A 114 -2.88 4.53 -1.50
C TYR A 114 -3.97 3.56 -1.96
N TRP A 115 -4.91 4.03 -2.80
CA TRP A 115 -6.09 3.25 -3.19
C TRP A 115 -5.79 1.92 -3.89
N LEU A 116 -4.71 1.85 -4.72
CA LEU A 116 -4.29 0.59 -5.36
C LEU A 116 -3.95 -0.49 -4.32
N SER A 117 -3.20 -0.10 -3.31
CA SER A 117 -2.84 -0.98 -2.20
C SER A 117 -4.04 -1.28 -1.31
N GLY A 118 -4.94 -0.30 -1.13
CA GLY A 118 -6.19 -0.47 -0.40
C GLY A 118 -7.09 -1.54 -1.02
N TRP A 119 -7.19 -1.54 -2.36
CA TRP A 119 -7.95 -2.56 -3.08
C TRP A 119 -7.41 -3.98 -2.80
N VAL A 120 -6.08 -4.16 -2.82
CA VAL A 120 -5.43 -5.43 -2.46
C VAL A 120 -5.63 -5.74 -0.98
N GLY A 121 -5.52 -4.73 -0.12
CA GLY A 121 -5.69 -4.87 1.33
C GLY A 121 -7.06 -5.40 1.74
N ARG A 122 -8.13 -4.97 1.06
CA ARG A 122 -9.49 -5.51 1.25
C ARG A 122 -9.55 -7.02 1.01
N ALA A 123 -8.96 -7.47 -0.10
CA ALA A 123 -8.92 -8.88 -0.43
C ALA A 123 -8.06 -9.68 0.56
N MET A 124 -6.92 -9.13 1.00
CA MET A 124 -6.08 -9.76 2.03
C MET A 124 -6.77 -9.84 3.39
N ARG A 125 -7.50 -8.78 3.79
CA ARG A 125 -8.32 -8.77 5.01
C ARG A 125 -9.25 -9.99 5.06
N THR A 126 -9.92 -10.25 3.95
CA THR A 126 -10.84 -11.39 3.83
C THR A 126 -10.09 -12.72 3.78
N ALA A 127 -9.04 -12.83 2.98
CA ALA A 127 -8.30 -14.08 2.76
C ALA A 127 -7.54 -14.56 4.01
N LEU A 128 -7.00 -13.62 4.80
CA LEU A 128 -6.20 -13.92 5.99
C LEU A 128 -6.97 -13.75 7.29
N ALA A 129 -8.21 -13.22 7.25
CA ALA A 129 -9.03 -12.89 8.42
C ALA A 129 -8.32 -11.96 9.41
N VAL A 130 -7.63 -10.93 8.90
CA VAL A 130 -6.86 -9.95 9.69
C VAL A 130 -7.37 -8.53 9.44
N PRO A 131 -7.26 -7.61 10.41
CA PRO A 131 -7.70 -6.24 10.25
C PRO A 131 -6.93 -5.48 9.16
N LEU A 132 -7.65 -4.59 8.45
CA LEU A 132 -7.12 -3.66 7.46
C LEU A 132 -7.02 -2.25 8.04
N VAL A 133 -5.82 -1.70 8.01
CA VAL A 133 -5.56 -0.28 8.21
C VAL A 133 -5.29 0.37 6.85
N ALA A 134 -5.91 1.51 6.53
CA ALA A 134 -5.71 2.20 5.26
C ALA A 134 -5.20 3.64 5.46
N SER A 135 -4.24 4.05 4.62
CA SER A 135 -3.76 5.43 4.48
C SER A 135 -3.79 5.81 3.00
N PHE A 136 -4.40 6.96 2.66
CA PHE A 136 -4.61 7.31 1.25
C PHE A 136 -3.50 8.15 0.63
N HIS A 137 -2.91 9.08 1.38
CA HIS A 137 -1.90 10.07 0.93
C HIS A 137 -2.40 11.09 -0.08
N THR A 138 -3.35 10.73 -0.91
CA THR A 138 -4.10 11.62 -1.81
C THR A 138 -5.47 11.02 -2.06
N LEU A 139 -6.49 11.86 -2.09
CA LEU A 139 -7.88 11.47 -2.29
C LEU A 139 -8.36 11.93 -3.67
N GLY A 140 -8.99 11.04 -4.43
CA GLY A 140 -9.47 11.32 -5.79
C GLY A 140 -10.52 12.44 -5.81
N LYS A 141 -11.49 12.42 -4.88
CA LYS A 141 -12.47 13.50 -4.77
C LYS A 141 -11.81 14.85 -4.48
N VAL A 142 -10.78 14.92 -3.64
CA VAL A 142 -10.01 16.14 -3.35
C VAL A 142 -9.30 16.64 -4.60
N LYS A 143 -8.64 15.75 -5.35
CA LYS A 143 -7.99 16.12 -6.61
C LYS A 143 -8.98 16.70 -7.62
N ASN A 144 -10.17 16.10 -7.72
CA ASN A 144 -11.21 16.60 -8.61
C ASN A 144 -11.71 18.01 -8.25
N TYR A 145 -11.63 18.43 -6.99
CA TYR A 145 -11.93 19.81 -6.58
C TYR A 145 -10.81 20.80 -6.89
N SER A 146 -9.57 20.33 -7.07
CA SER A 146 -8.38 21.17 -7.25
C SER A 146 -7.67 20.92 -8.58
N LEU A 147 -8.42 20.52 -9.62
CA LEU A 147 -7.87 20.27 -10.96
C LEU A 147 -7.11 21.48 -11.50
N ALA A 148 -5.86 21.28 -11.88
CA ALA A 148 -5.11 22.27 -12.61
C ALA A 148 -5.62 22.40 -14.06
N ARG A 149 -5.34 23.53 -14.70
CA ARG A 149 -5.75 23.78 -16.09
C ARG A 149 -5.14 22.74 -17.03
N GLY A 150 -6.00 21.93 -17.67
CA GLY A 150 -5.60 20.86 -18.57
C GLY A 150 -5.50 19.47 -17.92
N GLU A 151 -5.73 19.34 -16.62
CA GLU A 151 -5.88 18.03 -15.98
C GLU A 151 -7.32 17.53 -16.09
N GLY A 152 -7.48 16.25 -16.39
CA GLY A 152 -8.76 15.56 -16.36
C GLY A 152 -9.11 15.07 -14.95
N PRO A 153 -10.40 14.78 -14.68
CA PRO A 153 -10.81 14.24 -13.41
C PRO A 153 -10.23 12.82 -13.18
N GLU A 154 -10.10 12.45 -11.93
CA GLU A 154 -9.76 11.08 -11.56
C GLU A 154 -10.85 10.11 -12.03
N THR A 155 -10.46 8.89 -12.35
CA THR A 155 -11.36 7.88 -12.91
C THR A 155 -12.42 7.43 -11.91
N ASP A 156 -13.61 7.08 -12.41
CA ASP A 156 -14.68 6.48 -11.59
C ASP A 156 -14.22 5.22 -10.87
N LEU A 157 -13.33 4.44 -11.52
CA LEU A 157 -12.71 3.26 -10.90
C LEU A 157 -11.95 3.63 -9.62
N ARG A 158 -11.14 4.71 -9.66
CA ARG A 158 -10.42 5.17 -8.48
C ARG A 158 -11.37 5.62 -7.37
N LEU A 159 -12.37 6.44 -7.72
CA LEU A 159 -13.32 6.97 -6.75
C LEU A 159 -14.14 5.86 -6.07
N ALA A 160 -14.60 4.87 -6.86
CA ALA A 160 -15.30 3.71 -6.34
C ALA A 160 -14.39 2.82 -5.47
N ALA A 161 -13.13 2.62 -5.89
CA ALA A 161 -12.18 1.84 -5.12
C ALA A 161 -11.82 2.51 -3.79
N GLU A 162 -11.63 3.84 -3.77
CA GLU A 162 -11.40 4.59 -2.53
C GLU A 162 -12.57 4.45 -1.57
N GLN A 163 -13.82 4.63 -2.05
CA GLN A 163 -15.01 4.46 -1.23
C GLN A 163 -15.07 3.05 -0.64
N ALA A 164 -14.88 2.03 -1.48
CA ALA A 164 -14.94 0.65 -1.04
C ALA A 164 -13.83 0.29 -0.01
N VAL A 165 -12.64 0.90 -0.12
CA VAL A 165 -11.57 0.75 0.89
C VAL A 165 -11.98 1.41 2.21
N ILE A 166 -12.61 2.58 2.15
CA ILE A 166 -13.08 3.30 3.35
C ILE A 166 -14.15 2.49 4.07
N ASP A 167 -15.11 1.95 3.32
CA ASP A 167 -16.22 1.16 3.87
C ASP A 167 -15.73 -0.14 4.55
N ASP A 168 -14.68 -0.77 4.02
CA ASP A 168 -14.18 -2.07 4.50
C ASP A 168 -13.00 -1.99 5.48
N ALA A 169 -12.33 -0.85 5.58
CA ALA A 169 -11.18 -0.71 6.48
C ALA A 169 -11.61 -0.70 7.95
N ASP A 170 -10.91 -1.45 8.79
CA ASP A 170 -11.14 -1.44 10.24
C ASP A 170 -10.67 -0.13 10.88
N ARG A 171 -9.65 0.52 10.26
CA ARG A 171 -9.15 1.85 10.66
C ARG A 171 -8.60 2.59 9.45
N ILE A 172 -8.76 3.91 9.47
CA ILE A 172 -8.12 4.83 8.51
C ILE A 172 -7.13 5.71 9.28
N LEU A 173 -5.90 5.77 8.78
CA LEU A 173 -4.87 6.67 9.30
C LEU A 173 -4.71 7.85 8.33
N ALA A 174 -5.22 9.00 8.73
CA ALA A 174 -5.02 10.26 8.04
C ALA A 174 -3.73 10.92 8.55
N PRO A 175 -2.73 11.18 7.69
CA PRO A 175 -1.46 11.81 8.09
C PRO A 175 -1.61 13.22 8.64
N THR A 176 -2.70 13.91 8.27
CA THR A 176 -2.96 15.31 8.67
C THR A 176 -4.41 15.53 9.09
N PRO A 177 -4.69 16.51 9.95
CA PRO A 177 -6.07 16.91 10.28
C PRO A 177 -6.88 17.32 9.04
N THR A 178 -6.23 17.91 8.04
CA THR A 178 -6.87 18.29 6.77
C THR A 178 -7.36 17.06 6.01
N GLU A 179 -6.53 16.01 5.88
CA GLU A 179 -6.94 14.76 5.23
C GLU A 179 -8.07 14.08 6.00
N ALA A 180 -8.01 14.10 7.34
CA ALA A 180 -9.10 13.57 8.18
C ALA A 180 -10.43 14.29 7.92
N ALA A 181 -10.42 15.61 7.87
CA ALA A 181 -11.61 16.41 7.56
C ALA A 181 -12.12 16.15 6.14
N GLN A 182 -11.24 15.97 5.16
CA GLN A 182 -11.59 15.64 3.78
C GLN A 182 -12.21 14.24 3.66
N LEU A 183 -11.66 13.25 4.38
CA LEU A 183 -12.24 11.91 4.44
C LEU A 183 -13.68 11.96 4.97
N VAL A 184 -13.91 12.57 6.12
CA VAL A 184 -15.25 12.70 6.70
C VAL A 184 -16.18 13.52 5.78
N GLY A 185 -15.71 14.64 5.24
CA GLY A 185 -16.58 15.54 4.46
C GLY A 185 -16.94 15.03 3.06
N LEU A 186 -16.10 14.18 2.45
CA LEU A 186 -16.28 13.74 1.06
C LEU A 186 -16.68 12.27 0.94
N TYR A 187 -16.34 11.47 1.91
CA TYR A 187 -16.57 10.00 1.85
C TYR A 187 -17.53 9.49 2.93
N GLY A 188 -17.81 10.27 3.99
CA GLY A 188 -18.74 9.95 5.07
C GLY A 188 -18.04 9.45 6.33
#